data_8103f874dfec95674c858549380a4d17
#
_entry.id   8103f874dfec95674c858549380a4d17
#
_cell.length_a   1.000
_cell.length_b   1.000
_cell.length_c   1.000
_cell.angle_alpha   90.00
_cell.angle_beta   90.00
_cell.angle_gamma   90.00
#
_symmetry.space_group_name_H-M   'P 1'
#
loop_
_entity.id
_entity.type
_entity.pdbx_description
1 polymer ?
#
loop_
_entity_poly.entity_id
_entity_poly.type
_entity_poly.pdbx_seq_one_letter_code
_entity_poly.pdbx_strand_id
1 'polypeptide(L)'
;ENSEWDDYSEAHLYGYPVIPIACMHQNYLLAKHIMRRLGKITVPIQILQAKEDDVTSPKSSKYIYDHIGSKDKQMKFFENSYHIITADQERDKVAETTVSFFDKYK
;
A
#
# COMPACT_ATOMS: atom_id res chain seq x y z
N GLU A 1 -24.56 1.66 -13.67
CA GLU A 1 -24.27 2.99 -13.13
C GLU A 1 -22.86 3.00 -12.59
N ASN A 2 -21.96 3.70 -13.27
CA ASN A 2 -20.55 3.71 -12.89
C ASN A 2 -20.34 4.66 -11.71
N SER A 3 -19.76 4.13 -10.64
CA SER A 3 -19.27 4.96 -9.56
C SER A 3 -18.05 5.75 -10.05
N GLU A 4 -17.87 6.97 -9.55
CA GLU A 4 -16.69 7.77 -9.84
C GLU A 4 -15.38 7.10 -9.40
N TRP A 5 -15.49 6.04 -8.58
CA TRP A 5 -14.34 5.30 -8.09
C TRP A 5 -14.09 4.00 -8.85
N ASP A 6 -14.86 3.74 -9.91
CA ASP A 6 -14.67 2.53 -10.71
C ASP A 6 -13.45 2.62 -11.61
N ASP A 7 -13.02 3.84 -11.92
CA ASP A 7 -11.85 4.10 -12.77
C ASP A 7 -10.76 4.77 -11.92
N TYR A 8 -9.60 4.12 -11.88
CA TYR A 8 -8.42 4.66 -11.21
C TYR A 8 -8.08 6.08 -11.68
N SER A 9 -8.24 6.35 -12.97
CA SER A 9 -7.92 7.67 -13.52
C SER A 9 -8.76 8.78 -12.90
N GLU A 10 -10.02 8.51 -12.59
CA GLU A 10 -10.88 9.47 -11.89
C GLU A 10 -10.43 9.66 -10.45
N ALA A 11 -10.15 8.59 -9.73
CA ALA A 11 -9.63 8.68 -8.37
C ALA A 11 -8.35 9.51 -8.31
N HIS A 12 -7.51 9.38 -9.32
CA HIS A 12 -6.25 10.12 -9.42
C HIS A 12 -6.46 11.63 -9.57
N LEU A 13 -7.56 12.07 -10.16
CA LEU A 13 -7.86 13.49 -10.35
C LEU A 13 -8.15 14.22 -9.02
N TYR A 14 -8.48 13.51 -7.95
CA TYR A 14 -8.75 14.11 -6.65
C TYR A 14 -7.49 14.38 -5.83
N GLY A 15 -6.31 14.00 -6.36
CA GLY A 15 -5.04 14.36 -5.74
C GLY A 15 -4.56 15.75 -6.17
N TYR A 16 -3.56 16.27 -5.48
CA TYR A 16 -2.94 17.52 -5.87
C TYR A 16 -2.14 17.33 -7.16
N PRO A 17 -2.26 18.27 -8.13
CA PRO A 17 -1.53 18.15 -9.40
C PRO A 17 -0.02 18.34 -9.25
N VAL A 18 0.43 19.03 -8.20
CA VAL A 18 1.85 19.26 -7.90
C VAL A 18 2.10 19.05 -6.42
N ILE A 19 3.31 18.59 -6.10
CA ILE A 19 3.74 18.38 -4.71
C ILE A 19 4.95 19.30 -4.46
N PRO A 20 4.93 20.14 -3.40
CA PRO A 20 6.09 20.96 -3.08
C PRO A 20 7.34 20.12 -2.83
N ILE A 21 8.49 20.58 -3.31
CA ILE A 21 9.76 19.87 -3.15
C ILE A 21 10.07 19.64 -1.67
N ALA A 22 9.77 20.63 -0.81
CA ALA A 22 9.99 20.48 0.64
C ALA A 22 9.20 19.30 1.22
N CYS A 23 7.97 19.08 0.77
CA CYS A 23 7.14 17.95 1.21
C CYS A 23 7.73 16.62 0.73
N MET A 24 8.23 16.57 -0.50
CA MET A 24 8.88 15.37 -1.04
C MET A 24 10.14 15.04 -0.23
N HIS A 25 10.92 16.04 0.14
CA HIS A 25 12.12 15.87 0.95
C HIS A 25 11.78 15.32 2.34
N GLN A 26 10.76 15.88 2.99
CA GLN A 26 10.30 15.39 4.30
C GLN A 26 9.80 13.95 4.23
N ASN A 27 9.08 13.61 3.17
CA ASN A 27 8.62 12.23 2.95
C ASN A 27 9.80 11.27 2.79
N TYR A 28 10.82 11.68 2.05
CA TYR A 28 12.04 10.89 1.87
C TYR A 28 12.75 10.63 3.21
N LEU A 29 12.88 11.68 4.04
CA LEU A 29 13.53 11.54 5.35
C LEU A 29 12.73 10.62 6.27
N LEU A 30 11.41 10.73 6.26
CA LEU A 30 10.54 9.87 7.06
C LEU A 30 10.66 8.40 6.61
N ALA A 31 10.62 8.16 5.32
CA ALA A 31 10.78 6.81 4.77
C ALA A 31 12.12 6.21 5.17
N LYS A 32 13.20 6.98 5.07
CA LYS A 32 14.53 6.54 5.46
C LYS A 32 14.63 6.20 6.94
N HIS A 33 13.97 7.00 7.79
CA HIS A 33 13.89 6.76 9.22
C HIS A 33 13.15 5.45 9.54
N ILE A 34 12.02 5.23 8.89
CA ILE A 34 11.21 4.02 9.06
C ILE A 34 11.98 2.78 8.58
N MET A 35 12.65 2.86 7.44
CA MET A 35 13.39 1.72 6.87
C MET A 35 14.47 1.19 7.80
N ARG A 36 15.09 2.07 8.58
CA ARG A 36 16.11 1.67 9.57
C ARG A 36 15.51 0.96 10.78
N ARG A 37 14.19 1.07 10.98
CA ARG A 37 13.50 0.55 12.17
C ARG A 37 12.54 -0.59 11.88
N LEU A 38 12.53 -1.10 10.65
CA LEU A 38 11.64 -2.19 10.27
C LEU A 38 11.80 -3.43 11.16
N GLY A 39 13.03 -3.75 11.54
CA GLY A 39 13.30 -4.90 12.41
C GLY A 39 12.69 -4.79 13.80
N LYS A 40 12.29 -3.59 14.23
CA LYS A 40 11.66 -3.36 15.54
C LYS A 40 10.14 -3.54 15.50
N ILE A 41 9.55 -3.66 14.31
CA ILE A 41 8.12 -3.90 14.17
C ILE A 41 7.89 -5.40 14.30
N THR A 42 7.14 -5.82 15.31
CA THR A 42 6.93 -7.23 15.63
C THR A 42 5.46 -7.64 15.68
N VAL A 43 4.54 -6.69 15.45
CA VAL A 43 3.10 -6.99 15.40
C VAL A 43 2.75 -7.73 14.12
N PRO A 44 1.65 -8.52 14.08
CA PRO A 44 1.20 -9.11 12.84
C PRO A 44 0.96 -8.05 11.77
N ILE A 45 1.39 -8.34 10.53
CA ILE A 45 1.32 -7.36 9.45
C ILE A 45 0.88 -8.03 8.15
N GLN A 46 0.07 -7.31 7.39
CA GLN A 46 -0.32 -7.69 6.04
C GLN A 46 0.04 -6.55 5.09
N ILE A 47 0.71 -6.87 4.01
CA ILE A 47 1.10 -5.91 2.97
C ILE A 47 0.28 -6.20 1.72
N LEU A 48 -0.47 -5.21 1.25
CA LEU A 48 -1.26 -5.29 0.03
C LEU A 48 -0.70 -4.30 -0.97
N GLN A 49 -0.32 -4.78 -2.14
CA GLN A 49 0.37 -3.99 -3.15
C GLN A 49 -0.22 -4.27 -4.53
N ALA A 50 -0.44 -3.22 -5.31
CA ALA A 50 -0.77 -3.36 -6.71
C ALA A 50 0.49 -3.78 -7.49
N LYS A 51 0.36 -4.79 -8.33
CA LYS A 51 1.49 -5.28 -9.12
C LYS A 51 1.95 -4.24 -10.15
N GLU A 52 1.01 -3.48 -10.70
CA GLU A 52 1.27 -2.42 -11.66
C GLU A 52 1.15 -1.03 -11.04
N ASP A 53 1.71 -0.87 -9.85
CA ASP A 53 1.69 0.41 -9.15
C ASP A 53 2.60 1.41 -9.86
N ASP A 54 2.03 2.55 -10.25
CA ASP A 54 2.72 3.63 -10.98
C ASP A 54 3.30 4.69 -10.04
N VAL A 55 3.06 4.59 -8.74
CA VAL A 55 3.54 5.54 -7.73
C VAL A 55 4.67 4.96 -6.90
N THR A 56 4.47 3.75 -6.37
CA THR A 56 5.48 3.06 -5.56
C THR A 56 5.84 1.72 -6.20
N SER A 57 7.13 1.40 -6.16
CA SER A 57 7.61 0.14 -6.73
C SER A 57 7.21 -1.05 -5.87
N PRO A 58 6.72 -2.16 -6.48
CA PRO A 58 6.52 -3.42 -5.76
C PRO A 58 7.77 -3.92 -5.04
N LYS A 59 8.96 -3.52 -5.50
CA LYS A 59 10.23 -3.84 -4.83
C LYS A 59 10.31 -3.24 -3.43
N SER A 60 9.69 -2.07 -3.21
CA SER A 60 9.65 -1.43 -1.89
C SER A 60 8.83 -2.26 -0.90
N SER A 61 7.69 -2.78 -1.33
CA SER A 61 6.87 -3.65 -0.49
C SER A 61 7.59 -4.95 -0.13
N LYS A 62 8.31 -5.51 -1.09
CA LYS A 62 9.11 -6.71 -0.87
C LYS A 62 10.24 -6.44 0.12
N TYR A 63 10.89 -5.29 0.01
CA TYR A 63 11.94 -4.89 0.96
C TYR A 63 11.37 -4.80 2.38
N ILE A 64 10.22 -4.17 2.54
CA ILE A 64 9.55 -4.07 3.84
C ILE A 64 9.23 -5.47 4.38
N TYR A 65 8.67 -6.33 3.57
CA TYR A 65 8.34 -7.69 3.95
C TYR A 65 9.56 -8.47 4.44
N ASP A 66 10.69 -8.34 3.72
CA ASP A 66 11.89 -9.09 4.04
C ASP A 66 12.61 -8.58 5.30
N HIS A 67 12.46 -7.30 5.62
CA HIS A 67 13.21 -6.66 6.71
C HIS A 67 12.40 -6.41 7.97
N ILE A 68 11.07 -6.54 7.90
CA ILE A 68 10.23 -6.32 9.07
C ILE A 68 10.43 -7.43 10.10
N GLY A 69 10.42 -7.07 11.39
CA GLY A 69 10.68 -8.02 12.48
C GLY A 69 9.50 -8.92 12.82
N SER A 70 8.34 -8.72 12.21
CA SER A 70 7.16 -9.52 12.46
C SER A 70 7.34 -10.96 12.01
N LYS A 71 6.99 -11.92 12.85
CA LYS A 71 7.00 -13.34 12.51
C LYS A 71 5.77 -13.75 11.72
N ASP A 72 4.62 -13.13 12.04
CA ASP A 72 3.37 -13.36 11.34
C ASP A 72 3.17 -12.21 10.35
N LYS A 73 3.53 -12.47 9.10
CA LYS A 73 3.46 -11.47 8.03
C LYS A 73 2.95 -12.11 6.75
N GLN A 74 2.19 -11.33 5.99
CA GLN A 74 1.63 -11.74 4.71
C GLN A 74 1.85 -10.62 3.69
N MET A 75 2.04 -11.01 2.44
CA MET A 75 2.11 -10.06 1.34
C MET A 75 1.28 -10.58 0.18
N LYS A 76 0.44 -9.71 -0.38
CA LYS A 76 -0.40 -10.06 -1.52
C LYS A 76 -0.35 -8.94 -2.57
N PHE A 77 -0.20 -9.35 -3.82
CA PHE A 77 -0.24 -8.45 -4.97
C PHE A 77 -1.59 -8.55 -5.67
N PHE A 78 -2.07 -7.40 -6.18
CA PHE A 78 -3.29 -7.32 -6.98
C PHE A 78 -2.91 -6.96 -8.41
N GLU A 79 -3.30 -7.81 -9.36
CA GLU A 79 -2.82 -7.70 -10.75
C GLU A 79 -3.55 -6.65 -11.57
N ASN A 80 -4.82 -6.38 -11.26
CA ASN A 80 -5.67 -5.48 -12.03
C ASN A 80 -5.92 -4.15 -11.32
N SER A 81 -5.03 -3.76 -10.40
CA SER A 81 -5.17 -2.54 -9.63
C SER A 81 -3.91 -1.70 -9.73
N TYR A 82 -4.08 -0.40 -9.50
CA TYR A 82 -2.98 0.55 -9.39
C TYR A 82 -2.75 0.91 -7.92
N HIS A 83 -2.02 1.99 -7.66
CA HIS A 83 -1.59 2.37 -6.31
C HIS A 83 -2.75 2.46 -5.31
N ILE A 84 -3.88 3.06 -5.69
CA ILE A 84 -5.04 3.20 -4.81
C ILE A 84 -5.91 1.94 -4.92
N ILE A 85 -5.44 0.84 -4.34
CA ILE A 85 -6.12 -0.45 -4.43
C ILE A 85 -7.49 -0.48 -3.79
N THR A 86 -7.73 0.37 -2.79
CA THR A 86 -9.02 0.45 -2.10
C THR A 86 -10.10 1.13 -2.92
N ALA A 87 -9.72 1.80 -4.02
CA ALA A 87 -10.63 2.53 -4.89
C ALA A 87 -10.59 2.03 -6.34
N ASP A 88 -9.82 0.99 -6.64
CA ASP A 88 -9.65 0.46 -7.98
C ASP A 88 -10.49 -0.80 -8.20
N GLN A 89 -10.29 -1.45 -9.34
CA GLN A 89 -11.13 -2.56 -9.83
C GLN A 89 -11.21 -3.75 -8.88
N GLU A 90 -10.17 -3.97 -8.10
CA GLU A 90 -10.14 -5.09 -7.16
C GLU A 90 -10.46 -4.69 -5.72
N ARG A 91 -11.14 -3.55 -5.53
CA ARG A 91 -11.44 -3.03 -4.19
C ARG A 91 -12.19 -4.01 -3.29
N ASP A 92 -13.10 -4.80 -3.87
CA ASP A 92 -13.86 -5.80 -3.09
C ASP A 92 -12.95 -6.94 -2.60
N LYS A 93 -12.03 -7.38 -3.43
CA LYS A 93 -11.04 -8.39 -3.05
C LYS A 93 -10.10 -7.86 -1.98
N VAL A 94 -9.71 -6.59 -2.08
CA VAL A 94 -8.87 -5.91 -1.08
C VAL A 94 -9.60 -5.88 0.26
N ALA A 95 -10.87 -5.49 0.26
CA ALA A 95 -11.68 -5.43 1.48
C ALA A 95 -11.81 -6.82 2.13
N GLU A 96 -12.13 -7.85 1.35
CA GLU A 96 -12.24 -9.22 1.85
C GLU A 96 -10.92 -9.72 2.45
N THR A 97 -9.82 -9.47 1.77
CA THR A 97 -8.50 -9.88 2.23
C THR A 97 -8.14 -9.19 3.54
N THR A 98 -8.46 -7.91 3.65
CA THR A 98 -8.20 -7.11 4.86
C THR A 98 -9.03 -7.63 6.04
N VAL A 99 -10.33 -7.85 5.84
CA VAL A 99 -11.22 -8.36 6.88
C VAL A 99 -10.78 -9.75 7.35
N SER A 100 -10.43 -10.63 6.43
CA SER A 100 -9.96 -11.98 6.76
C SER A 100 -8.69 -11.94 7.61
N PHE A 101 -7.80 -11.00 7.35
CA PHE A 101 -6.58 -10.82 8.14
C PHE A 101 -6.93 -10.40 9.58
N PHE A 102 -7.79 -9.41 9.74
CA PHE A 102 -8.19 -8.97 11.08
C PHE A 102 -8.95 -10.04 11.85
N ASP A 103 -9.75 -10.86 11.18
CA ASP A 103 -10.51 -11.94 11.83
C ASP A 103 -9.60 -12.99 12.46
N LYS A 104 -8.38 -13.18 11.96
CA LYS A 104 -7.40 -14.08 12.57
C LYS A 104 -7.00 -13.66 13.99
N TYR A 105 -7.15 -12.38 14.33
CA TYR A 105 -6.63 -11.81 15.58
C TYR A 105 -7.74 -11.27 16.48
N LYS A 106 -8.94 -11.75 16.31
CA LYS A 106 -10.04 -11.43 17.22
C LYS A 106 -9.87 -12.08 18.58
#